data_cbb1872ec1124fa0a48f85958181b363
#
_entry.id   cbb1872ec1124fa0a48f85958181b363
#
_cell.length_a   1.000
_cell.length_b   1.000
_cell.length_c   1.000
_cell.angle_alpha   90.00
_cell.angle_beta   90.00
_cell.angle_gamma   90.00
#
_symmetry.space_group_name_H-M   'P 1'
#
loop_
_entity.id
_entity.type
_entity.pdbx_description
1 polymer ?
#
loop_
_entity_poly.entity_id
_entity_poly.type
_entity_poly.pdbx_seq_one_letter_code
_entity_poly.pdbx_strand_id
1 'polypeptide(L)'
;EDFAVKRIDLTQELVTHPQATFLLRVSGESMREAGIFDGDMLVVNKALKPRHGQVVVAVVDGEFTVKYLYQRAGRVKLKAANATYPDITPKDGQTLEVWGVVTASIKRFPA
;
A
#
# COMPACT_ATOMS: atom_id res chain seq x y z
N GLU A 1 28.38 -16.04 -1.09
CA GLU A 1 26.95 -16.25 -0.85
C GLU A 1 26.28 -14.95 -0.49
N ASP A 2 25.12 -14.72 -1.10
CA ASP A 2 24.35 -13.51 -0.86
C ASP A 2 23.25 -13.72 0.18
N PHE A 3 23.24 -14.85 0.86
CA PHE A 3 22.17 -15.19 1.78
C PHE A 3 22.64 -15.16 3.23
N ALA A 4 21.81 -14.61 4.08
CA ALA A 4 21.95 -14.73 5.51
C ALA A 4 20.90 -15.72 6.01
N VAL A 5 21.31 -16.61 6.91
CA VAL A 5 20.41 -17.58 7.53
C VAL A 5 20.24 -17.19 8.99
N LYS A 6 19.02 -16.84 9.38
CA LYS A 6 18.71 -16.60 10.77
C LYS A 6 17.26 -17.00 11.05
N ARG A 7 17.00 -17.37 12.28
CA ARG A 7 15.64 -17.62 12.73
C ARG A 7 15.00 -16.27 13.06
N ILE A 8 13.81 -16.03 12.54
CA ILE A 8 13.10 -14.78 12.79
C ILE A 8 11.67 -15.07 13.23
N ASP A 9 11.12 -14.11 13.96
CA ASP A 9 9.70 -14.04 14.21
C ASP A 9 9.12 -13.03 13.23
N LEU A 10 8.31 -13.52 12.27
CA LEU A 10 7.75 -12.67 11.22
C LEU A 10 6.87 -11.56 11.80
N THR A 11 6.17 -11.83 12.87
CA THR A 11 5.34 -10.81 13.51
C THR A 11 6.21 -9.67 14.04
N GLN A 12 7.28 -9.98 14.73
CA GLN A 12 8.20 -8.94 15.21
C GLN A 12 8.86 -8.17 14.07
N GLU A 13 9.20 -8.88 12.99
CA GLU A 13 9.88 -8.27 11.85
C GLU A 13 8.97 -7.32 11.08
N LEU A 14 7.70 -7.68 10.88
CA LEU A 14 6.81 -6.98 9.98
C LEU A 14 5.76 -6.10 10.69
N VAL A 15 5.53 -6.30 11.98
CA VAL A 15 4.44 -5.65 12.69
C VAL A 15 4.99 -4.83 13.85
N THR A 16 4.99 -3.49 13.69
CA THR A 16 5.45 -2.58 14.74
C THR A 16 4.30 -2.06 15.61
N HIS A 17 3.08 -2.08 15.08
CA HIS A 17 1.88 -1.65 15.80
C HIS A 17 0.80 -2.72 15.68
N PRO A 18 0.84 -3.76 16.53
CA PRO A 18 -0.03 -4.94 16.34
C PRO A 18 -1.52 -4.62 16.29
N GLN A 19 -1.98 -3.66 17.09
CA GLN A 19 -3.41 -3.33 17.14
C GLN A 19 -3.87 -2.44 15.99
N ALA A 20 -2.93 -1.92 15.20
CA ALA A 20 -3.22 -1.06 14.06
C ALA A 20 -2.77 -1.65 12.72
N THR A 21 -2.38 -2.93 12.72
CA THR A 21 -1.84 -3.60 11.53
C THR A 21 -2.86 -4.59 10.98
N PHE A 22 -3.10 -4.50 9.68
CA PHE A 22 -4.08 -5.30 8.96
C PHE A 22 -3.44 -5.97 7.76
N LEU A 23 -4.01 -7.10 7.34
CA LEU A 23 -3.69 -7.73 6.07
C LEU A 23 -4.77 -7.40 5.05
N LEU A 24 -4.34 -7.04 3.86
CA LEU A 24 -5.24 -6.72 2.76
C LEU A 24 -4.80 -7.51 1.53
N ARG A 25 -5.74 -8.17 0.86
CA ARG A 25 -5.45 -8.85 -0.40
C ARG A 25 -5.64 -7.87 -1.57
N VAL A 26 -4.66 -7.84 -2.46
CA VAL A 26 -4.69 -6.96 -3.63
C VAL A 26 -5.59 -7.55 -4.70
N SER A 27 -6.40 -6.70 -5.32
CA SER A 27 -7.17 -7.02 -6.51
C SER A 27 -6.75 -6.07 -7.61
N GLY A 28 -6.45 -6.61 -8.79
CA GLY A 28 -6.10 -5.83 -9.96
C GLY A 28 -4.60 -5.60 -10.13
N GLU A 29 -4.27 -4.79 -11.14
CA GLU A 29 -2.90 -4.66 -11.64
C GLU A 29 -2.35 -3.24 -11.56
N SER A 30 -3.02 -2.33 -10.86
CA SER A 30 -2.64 -0.91 -10.87
C SER A 30 -1.29 -0.62 -10.21
N MET A 31 -0.74 -1.57 -9.44
CA MET A 31 0.53 -1.40 -8.74
C MET A 31 1.59 -2.41 -9.19
N ARG A 32 1.44 -2.92 -10.41
CA ARG A 32 2.31 -3.96 -10.95
C ARG A 32 3.77 -3.53 -11.04
N GLU A 33 4.04 -2.30 -11.43
CA GLU A 33 5.42 -1.80 -11.56
C GLU A 33 6.08 -1.53 -10.21
N ALA A 34 5.32 -1.55 -9.13
CA ALA A 34 5.83 -1.54 -7.77
C ALA A 34 6.09 -2.95 -7.22
N GLY A 35 5.88 -3.98 -8.05
CA GLY A 35 6.02 -5.37 -7.62
C GLY A 35 4.83 -5.92 -6.84
N ILE A 36 3.70 -5.22 -6.88
CA ILE A 36 2.47 -5.64 -6.21
C ILE A 36 1.51 -6.16 -7.27
N PHE A 37 1.17 -7.44 -7.17
CA PHE A 37 0.34 -8.13 -8.17
C PHE A 37 -0.98 -8.58 -7.56
N ASP A 38 -1.94 -8.82 -8.44
CA ASP A 38 -3.23 -9.40 -8.04
C ASP A 38 -3.03 -10.62 -7.15
N GLY A 39 -3.72 -10.67 -6.03
CA GLY A 39 -3.63 -11.77 -5.07
C GLY A 39 -2.55 -11.61 -4.00
N ASP A 40 -1.65 -10.65 -4.13
CA ASP A 40 -0.65 -10.40 -3.10
C ASP A 40 -1.31 -9.94 -1.80
N MET A 41 -0.65 -10.22 -0.68
CA MET A 41 -1.08 -9.76 0.64
C MET A 41 -0.26 -8.54 1.03
N LEU A 42 -0.93 -7.51 1.50
CA LEU A 42 -0.27 -6.31 1.99
C LEU A 42 -0.37 -6.23 3.51
N VAL A 43 0.74 -5.85 4.13
CA VAL A 43 0.76 -5.46 5.53
C VAL A 43 0.50 -3.96 5.58
N VAL A 44 -0.58 -3.56 6.25
CA VAL A 44 -1.04 -2.18 6.29
C VAL A 44 -1.05 -1.69 7.71
N ASN A 45 -0.34 -0.61 7.98
CA ASN A 45 -0.23 -0.02 9.31
C ASN A 45 -1.01 1.29 9.37
N LYS A 46 -2.08 1.31 10.17
CA LYS A 46 -2.92 2.49 10.32
C LYS A 46 -2.37 3.51 11.33
N ALA A 47 -1.37 3.14 12.11
CA ALA A 47 -0.78 4.04 13.10
C ALA A 47 0.24 5.00 12.50
N LEU A 48 0.73 4.72 11.31
CA LEU A 48 1.73 5.56 10.67
C LEU A 48 1.08 6.78 10.01
N LYS A 49 1.74 7.93 10.13
CA LYS A 49 1.33 9.13 9.41
C LYS A 49 1.75 9.00 7.95
N PRO A 50 0.82 9.10 7.01
CA PRO A 50 1.15 8.98 5.58
C PRO A 50 2.07 10.09 5.11
N ARG A 51 3.01 9.75 4.22
CA ARG A 51 3.96 10.70 3.64
C ARG A 51 4.07 10.49 2.13
N HIS A 52 4.47 11.55 1.45
CA HIS A 52 4.72 11.54 0.02
C HIS A 52 5.62 10.37 -0.38
N GLY A 53 5.25 9.67 -1.44
CA GLY A 53 6.03 8.57 -2.01
C GLY A 53 5.75 7.21 -1.40
N GLN A 54 4.99 7.14 -0.33
CA GLN A 54 4.63 5.86 0.27
C GLN A 54 3.50 5.18 -0.50
N VAL A 55 3.48 3.85 -0.45
CA VAL A 55 2.32 3.08 -0.90
C VAL A 55 1.29 3.15 0.23
N VAL A 56 0.08 3.52 -0.11
CA VAL A 56 -1.01 3.65 0.85
C VAL A 56 -2.24 2.89 0.41
N VAL A 57 -3.07 2.54 1.37
CA VAL A 57 -4.46 2.17 1.12
C VAL A 57 -5.28 3.43 1.33
N ALA A 58 -6.00 3.83 0.31
CA ALA A 58 -6.86 5.01 0.37
C ALA A 58 -8.30 4.63 0.13
N VAL A 59 -9.20 5.48 0.62
CA VAL A 59 -10.62 5.38 0.37
C VAL A 59 -11.02 6.58 -0.47
N VAL A 60 -11.52 6.31 -1.67
CA VAL A 60 -11.98 7.33 -2.60
C VAL A 60 -13.47 7.08 -2.84
N ASP A 61 -14.31 8.02 -2.42
CA ASP A 61 -15.77 7.89 -2.52
C ASP A 61 -16.28 6.55 -1.98
N GLY A 62 -15.73 6.11 -0.84
CA GLY A 62 -16.14 4.88 -0.17
C GLY A 62 -15.48 3.60 -0.69
N GLU A 63 -14.64 3.67 -1.70
CA GLU A 63 -13.98 2.50 -2.28
C GLU A 63 -12.49 2.47 -1.92
N PHE A 64 -12.00 1.29 -1.53
CA PHE A 64 -10.59 1.08 -1.22
C PHE A 64 -9.76 0.97 -2.50
N THR A 65 -8.59 1.57 -2.48
CA THR A 65 -7.59 1.43 -3.54
C THR A 65 -6.19 1.49 -2.96
N VAL A 66 -5.24 0.83 -3.63
CA VAL A 66 -3.82 0.82 -3.24
C VAL A 66 -3.07 1.62 -4.29
N LYS A 67 -2.36 2.66 -3.89
CA LYS A 67 -1.66 3.57 -4.79
C LYS A 67 -0.48 4.20 -4.08
N TYR A 68 0.41 4.85 -4.83
CA TYR A 68 1.36 5.80 -4.24
C TYR A 68 0.64 7.07 -3.82
N LEU A 69 0.99 7.57 -2.65
CA LEU A 69 0.56 8.89 -2.23
C LEU A 69 1.49 9.95 -2.82
N TYR A 70 0.90 10.86 -3.58
CA TYR A 70 1.59 12.06 -4.02
C TYR A 70 1.08 13.24 -3.17
N GLN A 71 2.00 13.92 -2.50
CA GLN A 71 1.63 15.03 -1.62
C GLN A 71 2.73 16.09 -1.69
N ARG A 72 2.57 17.06 -2.57
CA ARG A 72 3.55 18.13 -2.78
C ARG A 72 2.84 19.42 -3.16
N ALA A 73 3.41 20.55 -2.72
CA ALA A 73 2.92 21.89 -3.08
C ALA A 73 1.43 22.07 -2.82
N GLY A 74 0.95 21.51 -1.71
CA GLY A 74 -0.47 21.60 -1.35
C GLY A 74 -1.39 20.71 -2.17
N ARG A 75 -0.84 19.88 -3.06
CA ARG A 75 -1.63 18.97 -3.91
C ARG A 75 -1.52 17.55 -3.39
N VAL A 76 -2.65 16.87 -3.38
CA VAL A 76 -2.74 15.46 -3.01
C VAL A 76 -3.36 14.70 -4.17
N LYS A 77 -2.71 13.64 -4.60
CA LYS A 77 -3.26 12.70 -5.57
C LYS A 77 -2.72 11.31 -5.33
N LEU A 78 -3.34 10.34 -5.95
CA LEU A 78 -2.93 8.94 -5.89
C LEU A 78 -2.38 8.55 -7.25
N LYS A 79 -1.19 7.94 -7.25
CA LYS A 79 -0.50 7.53 -8.48
C LYS A 79 -0.43 6.03 -8.56
N ALA A 80 -0.86 5.48 -9.66
CA ALA A 80 -0.68 4.06 -9.93
C ALA A 80 0.78 3.76 -10.29
N ALA A 81 1.21 2.54 -10.05
CA ALA A 81 2.47 2.00 -10.54
C ALA A 81 2.21 1.11 -11.76
N ASN A 82 1.54 1.68 -12.73
CA ASN A 82 1.20 1.03 -13.99
C ASN A 82 0.83 2.13 -14.99
N ALA A 83 1.61 2.22 -16.07
CA ALA A 83 1.48 3.30 -17.04
C ALA A 83 0.10 3.36 -17.71
N THR A 84 -0.65 2.25 -17.72
CA THR A 84 -1.99 2.23 -18.32
C THR A 84 -3.09 2.70 -17.38
N TYR A 85 -2.77 3.00 -16.13
CA TYR A 85 -3.73 3.48 -15.14
C TYR A 85 -3.52 4.97 -14.88
N PRO A 86 -4.57 5.78 -14.94
CA PRO A 86 -4.44 7.21 -14.68
C PRO A 86 -4.25 7.51 -13.19
N ASP A 87 -3.67 8.67 -12.92
CA ASP A 87 -3.65 9.22 -11.56
C ASP A 87 -5.07 9.51 -11.10
N ILE A 88 -5.31 9.37 -9.79
CA ILE A 88 -6.57 9.75 -9.16
C ILE A 88 -6.35 11.09 -8.47
N THR A 89 -6.96 12.14 -9.01
CA THR A 89 -6.93 13.46 -8.40
C THR A 89 -8.33 13.77 -7.87
N PRO A 90 -8.47 14.06 -6.57
CA PRO A 90 -9.78 14.37 -6.02
C PRO A 90 -10.40 15.58 -6.74
N LYS A 91 -11.66 15.45 -7.13
CA LYS A 91 -12.46 16.51 -7.72
C LYS A 91 -13.31 17.17 -6.64
N ASP A 92 -13.87 18.33 -6.96
CA ASP A 92 -14.81 18.99 -6.06
C ASP A 92 -15.93 18.03 -5.67
N GLY A 93 -16.17 17.91 -4.36
CA GLY A 93 -17.18 17.00 -3.82
C GLY A 93 -16.72 15.55 -3.64
N GLN A 94 -15.54 15.17 -4.16
CA GLN A 94 -14.97 13.86 -3.88
C GLN A 94 -14.27 13.84 -2.55
N THR A 95 -14.41 12.72 -1.83
CA THR A 95 -13.65 12.47 -0.60
C THR A 95 -12.49 11.55 -0.90
N LEU A 96 -11.32 11.90 -0.37
CA LEU A 96 -10.14 11.05 -0.40
C LEU A 96 -9.58 10.98 1.01
N GLU A 97 -9.43 9.77 1.52
CA GLU A 97 -8.88 9.55 2.85
C GLU A 97 -7.83 8.46 2.77
N VAL A 98 -6.68 8.67 3.42
CA VAL A 98 -5.70 7.61 3.54
C VAL A 98 -6.08 6.73 4.72
N TRP A 99 -6.35 5.46 4.44
CA TRP A 99 -6.76 4.50 5.45
C TRP A 99 -5.57 3.92 6.21
N GLY A 100 -4.45 3.70 5.52
CA GLY A 100 -3.24 3.17 6.15
C GLY A 100 -2.06 3.17 5.21
N VAL A 101 -0.87 2.97 5.78
CA VAL A 101 0.39 2.91 5.03
C VAL A 101 0.77 1.46 4.81
N VAL A 102 1.07 1.10 3.57
CA VAL A 102 1.54 -0.23 3.23
C VAL A 102 3.03 -0.31 3.55
N THR A 103 3.40 -1.25 4.42
CA THR A 103 4.79 -1.41 4.86
C THR A 103 5.47 -2.65 4.29
N ALA A 104 4.70 -3.60 3.79
CA ALA A 104 5.25 -4.81 3.18
C ALA A 104 4.22 -5.45 2.26
N SER A 105 4.70 -6.22 1.30
CA SER A 105 3.86 -7.11 0.51
C SER A 105 4.38 -8.53 0.63
N ILE A 106 3.48 -9.50 0.65
CA ILE A 106 3.80 -10.91 0.81
C ILE A 106 3.28 -11.63 -0.41
N LYS A 107 4.19 -12.28 -1.11
CA LYS A 107 3.88 -13.11 -2.26
C LYS A 107 4.04 -14.56 -1.86
N ARG A 108 2.99 -15.33 -2.03
CA ARG A 108 3.00 -16.74 -1.67
C ARG A 108 3.18 -17.59 -2.91
N PHE A 109 3.92 -18.66 -2.76
CA PHE A 109 4.12 -19.64 -3.82
C PHE A 109 3.40 -20.93 -3.47
N PRO A 110 2.99 -21.73 -4.46
CA PRO A 110 2.43 -23.05 -4.20
C PRO A 110 3.42 -23.91 -3.43
N ALA A 111 2.93 -24.65 -2.47
CA ALA A 111 3.77 -25.52 -1.65
C ALA A 111 3.12 -26.91 -1.53
#